data_840a538ddd81db2587a5202a852d1019
#
_entry.id   840a538ddd81db2587a5202a852d1019
#
_cell.length_a   1.000
_cell.length_b   1.000
_cell.length_c   1.000
_cell.angle_alpha   90.00
_cell.angle_beta   90.00
_cell.angle_gamma   90.00
#
_symmetry.space_group_name_H-M   'P 1'
#
loop_
_entity.id
_entity.type
_entity.pdbx_description
1 polymer ?
#
loop_
_entity_poly.entity_id
_entity_poly.type
_entity_poly.pdbx_seq_one_letter_code
_entity_poly.pdbx_strand_id
1 'polypeptide(L)'
;MSKAIAYILNPEKTDEKLLVSSYGCASETAAREFEWTRKIAEQKGMNPVRIIARHVIQSFEIGEVTPELAHEIGKQFADEILGGKYEYVLTTHIDKDHVHNHLIFNAVDFVNYHAYKSYKRIYYDMREVSDRLCKENGLSVIPPSQNKGMSYKEYTEAKRGTSWKQKLKQTIDRLVITAKDYDDFLRLMQEAGYE
;
A
#
# COMPACT_ATOMS: atom_id res chain seq x y z
N MET A 1 7.93 -2.75 14.24
CA MET A 1 6.90 -3.78 14.02
C MET A 1 5.77 -3.69 15.05
N SER A 2 6.01 -3.84 16.35
CA SER A 2 4.96 -3.80 17.40
C SER A 2 4.04 -2.57 17.32
N LYS A 3 4.58 -1.37 17.07
CA LYS A 3 3.76 -0.16 16.88
C LYS A 3 2.83 -0.24 15.66
N ALA A 4 3.27 -0.88 14.57
CA ALA A 4 2.44 -1.02 13.36
C ALA A 4 1.30 -2.01 13.59
N ILE A 5 1.57 -3.15 14.25
CA ILE A 5 0.54 -4.12 14.61
C ILE A 5 -0.45 -3.51 15.61
N ALA A 6 0.02 -2.82 16.64
CA ALA A 6 -0.85 -2.12 17.59
C ALA A 6 -1.75 -1.06 16.91
N TYR A 7 -1.21 -0.37 15.92
CA TYR A 7 -1.98 0.62 15.14
C TYR A 7 -3.13 -0.02 14.35
N ILE A 8 -2.85 -1.13 13.65
CA ILE A 8 -3.90 -1.80 12.86
C ILE A 8 -4.93 -2.53 13.72
N LEU A 9 -4.56 -2.93 14.95
CA LEU A 9 -5.44 -3.60 15.90
C LEU A 9 -6.26 -2.62 16.76
N ASN A 10 -6.25 -1.33 16.48
CA ASN A 10 -7.01 -0.35 17.25
C ASN A 10 -8.52 -0.68 17.18
N PRO A 11 -9.20 -0.95 18.33
CA PRO A 11 -10.61 -1.33 18.36
C PRO A 11 -11.53 -0.30 17.71
N GLU A 12 -11.26 1.00 17.88
CA GLU A 12 -12.06 2.08 17.30
C GLU A 12 -12.07 2.08 15.76
N LYS A 13 -11.09 1.40 15.14
CA LYS A 13 -10.93 1.33 13.67
C LYS A 13 -11.46 0.03 13.08
N THR A 14 -11.60 -1.01 13.90
CA THR A 14 -11.85 -2.39 13.49
C THR A 14 -13.16 -2.94 14.01
N ASP A 15 -14.14 -2.06 14.26
CA ASP A 15 -15.43 -2.44 14.85
C ASP A 15 -15.21 -3.30 16.11
N GLU A 16 -14.58 -2.71 17.12
CA GLU A 16 -14.25 -3.39 18.39
C GLU A 16 -13.49 -4.74 18.20
N LYS A 17 -12.66 -4.83 17.17
CA LYS A 17 -11.90 -6.01 16.74
C LYS A 17 -12.71 -7.14 16.07
N LEU A 18 -13.94 -6.92 15.69
CA LEU A 18 -14.70 -7.87 14.89
C LEU A 18 -14.09 -8.09 13.50
N LEU A 19 -13.45 -7.04 12.95
CA LEU A 19 -12.81 -7.05 11.65
C LEU A 19 -11.28 -7.30 11.76
N VAL A 20 -10.91 -8.30 12.55
CA VAL A 20 -9.51 -8.74 12.75
C VAL A 20 -9.42 -10.23 12.48
N SER A 21 -8.46 -10.63 11.65
CA SER A 21 -8.09 -12.02 11.40
C SER A 21 -6.59 -12.20 11.50
N SER A 22 -6.14 -13.38 11.86
CA SER A 22 -4.72 -13.75 11.85
C SER A 22 -4.54 -15.19 11.38
N TYR A 23 -3.37 -15.49 10.87
CA TYR A 23 -3.00 -16.83 10.43
C TYR A 23 -1.58 -17.16 10.88
N GLY A 24 -1.40 -18.36 11.43
CA GLY A 24 -0.10 -18.84 11.93
C GLY A 24 0.38 -18.12 13.19
N CYS A 25 -0.35 -17.13 13.71
CA CYS A 25 -0.04 -16.38 14.93
C CYS A 25 -1.32 -15.88 15.60
N ALA A 26 -1.22 -15.46 16.86
CA ALA A 26 -2.28 -14.69 17.51
C ALA A 26 -2.09 -13.18 17.24
N SER A 27 -3.17 -12.46 16.93
CA SER A 27 -3.09 -11.05 16.54
C SER A 27 -2.38 -10.17 17.58
N GLU A 28 -2.62 -10.40 18.86
CA GLU A 28 -2.06 -9.63 19.96
C GLU A 28 -0.56 -9.89 20.18
N THR A 29 -0.10 -11.09 19.87
CA THR A 29 1.31 -11.53 20.08
C THR A 29 2.10 -11.63 18.78
N ALA A 30 1.50 -11.39 17.64
CA ALA A 30 2.08 -11.55 16.32
C ALA A 30 3.48 -10.93 16.16
N ALA A 31 3.72 -9.76 16.77
CA ALA A 31 5.03 -9.12 16.72
C ALA A 31 6.15 -9.98 17.34
N ARG A 32 5.85 -10.72 18.42
CA ARG A 32 6.79 -11.65 19.05
C ARG A 32 6.93 -12.94 18.26
N GLU A 33 5.82 -13.45 17.75
CA GLU A 33 5.80 -14.70 16.99
C GLU A 33 6.59 -14.54 15.68
N PHE A 34 6.45 -13.43 14.98
CA PHE A 34 7.28 -13.09 13.82
C PHE A 34 8.78 -13.05 14.17
N GLU A 35 9.13 -12.54 15.34
CA GLU A 35 10.52 -12.51 15.79
C GLU A 35 11.02 -13.92 16.15
N TRP A 36 10.17 -14.78 16.70
CA TRP A 36 10.53 -16.18 16.99
C TRP A 36 10.77 -16.97 15.72
N THR A 37 9.90 -16.90 14.73
CA THR A 37 10.10 -17.54 13.42
C THR A 37 11.42 -17.09 12.81
N ARG A 38 11.76 -15.82 12.88
CA ARG A 38 13.03 -15.29 12.41
C ARG A 38 14.23 -15.86 13.18
N LYS A 39 14.17 -15.92 14.51
CA LYS A 39 15.24 -16.50 15.32
C LYS A 39 15.45 -17.99 15.01
N ILE A 40 14.37 -18.74 14.78
CA ILE A 40 14.47 -20.13 14.34
C ILE A 40 15.15 -20.24 12.98
N ALA A 41 14.82 -19.35 12.03
CA ALA A 41 15.49 -19.30 10.74
C ALA A 41 17.00 -19.03 10.89
N GLU A 42 17.39 -18.09 11.74
CA GLU A 42 18.80 -17.79 12.05
C GLU A 42 19.52 -19.01 12.64
N GLN A 43 18.90 -19.71 13.59
CA GLN A 43 19.45 -20.93 14.20
C GLN A 43 19.62 -22.08 13.19
N LYS A 44 18.77 -22.12 12.16
CA LYS A 44 18.89 -23.08 11.05
C LYS A 44 19.92 -22.67 9.99
N GLY A 45 20.68 -21.62 10.21
CA GLY A 45 21.68 -21.14 9.27
C GLY A 45 21.12 -20.38 8.07
N MET A 46 19.84 -20.00 8.11
CA MET A 46 19.24 -19.17 7.08
C MET A 46 19.70 -17.73 7.25
N ASN A 47 20.02 -17.05 6.14
CA ASN A 47 20.40 -15.64 6.19
C ASN A 47 19.18 -14.78 6.58
N PRO A 48 19.23 -14.09 7.73
CA PRO A 48 18.14 -13.25 8.17
C PRO A 48 17.94 -12.09 7.20
N VAL A 49 16.71 -11.88 6.77
CA VAL A 49 16.36 -10.67 6.01
C VAL A 49 16.36 -9.46 6.94
N ARG A 50 16.89 -8.35 6.45
CA ARG A 50 16.85 -7.06 7.16
C ARG A 50 15.40 -6.58 7.43
N ILE A 51 14.49 -6.92 6.53
CA ILE A 51 13.05 -6.59 6.65
C ILE A 51 12.40 -7.63 7.58
N ILE A 52 11.71 -7.17 8.63
CA ILE A 52 11.08 -8.02 9.62
C ILE A 52 9.66 -8.41 9.19
N ALA A 53 8.91 -7.47 8.66
CA ALA A 53 7.54 -7.67 8.21
C ALA A 53 7.24 -6.78 7.00
N ARG A 54 6.22 -7.13 6.25
CA ARG A 54 5.70 -6.33 5.15
C ARG A 54 4.29 -5.88 5.47
N HIS A 55 3.93 -4.74 4.96
CA HIS A 55 2.64 -4.13 5.14
C HIS A 55 2.04 -3.80 3.77
N VAL A 56 0.87 -4.34 3.50
CA VAL A 56 0.07 -4.09 2.30
C VAL A 56 -1.23 -3.45 2.72
N ILE A 57 -1.70 -2.48 1.94
CA ILE A 57 -2.98 -1.83 2.14
C ILE A 57 -3.81 -2.06 0.88
N GLN A 58 -5.04 -2.53 1.06
CA GLN A 58 -6.05 -2.69 0.02
C GLN A 58 -7.20 -1.74 0.34
N SER A 59 -7.47 -0.79 -0.54
CA SER A 59 -8.53 0.22 -0.34
C SER A 59 -9.65 0.02 -1.36
N PHE A 60 -10.87 0.30 -0.93
CA PHE A 60 -12.08 0.18 -1.74
C PHE A 60 -12.69 1.56 -2.01
N GLU A 61 -13.50 1.68 -3.05
CA GLU A 61 -14.22 2.91 -3.36
C GLU A 61 -15.26 3.23 -2.29
N ILE A 62 -15.53 4.50 -2.07
CA ILE A 62 -16.45 4.97 -1.02
C ILE A 62 -17.86 4.44 -1.28
N GLY A 63 -18.44 3.77 -0.28
CA GLY A 63 -19.81 3.27 -0.31
C GLY A 63 -20.04 2.05 -1.21
N GLU A 64 -18.98 1.45 -1.79
CA GLU A 64 -19.11 0.33 -2.71
C GLU A 64 -19.10 -1.04 -2.01
N VAL A 65 -18.48 -1.13 -0.84
CA VAL A 65 -18.28 -2.39 -0.12
C VAL A 65 -18.69 -2.29 1.34
N THR A 66 -19.27 -3.36 1.89
CA THR A 66 -19.47 -3.46 3.35
C THR A 66 -18.18 -3.86 4.05
N PRO A 67 -17.97 -3.49 5.32
CA PRO A 67 -16.78 -3.86 6.08
C PRO A 67 -16.51 -5.37 6.12
N GLU A 68 -17.56 -6.19 6.25
CA GLU A 68 -17.47 -7.64 6.31
C GLU A 68 -17.02 -8.23 4.98
N LEU A 69 -17.59 -7.75 3.86
CA LEU A 69 -17.18 -8.18 2.52
C LEU A 69 -15.75 -7.75 2.23
N ALA A 70 -15.36 -6.54 2.60
CA ALA A 70 -13.98 -6.07 2.46
C ALA A 70 -13.00 -6.94 3.25
N HIS A 71 -13.40 -7.36 4.47
CA HIS A 71 -12.59 -8.25 5.30
C HIS A 71 -12.44 -9.63 4.67
N GLU A 72 -13.51 -10.20 4.14
CA GLU A 72 -13.49 -11.51 3.47
C GLU A 72 -12.63 -11.47 2.19
N ILE A 73 -12.74 -10.42 1.38
CA ILE A 73 -11.85 -10.19 0.23
C ILE A 73 -10.38 -10.07 0.70
N GLY A 74 -10.14 -9.39 1.82
CA GLY A 74 -8.79 -9.29 2.42
C GLY A 74 -8.21 -10.63 2.84
N LYS A 75 -9.03 -11.56 3.38
CA LYS A 75 -8.61 -12.92 3.73
C LYS A 75 -8.24 -13.72 2.48
N GLN A 76 -9.11 -13.73 1.47
CA GLN A 76 -8.84 -14.41 0.20
C GLN A 76 -7.57 -13.87 -0.47
N PHE A 77 -7.39 -12.54 -0.45
CA PHE A 77 -6.17 -11.90 -0.93
C PHE A 77 -4.92 -12.36 -0.17
N ALA A 78 -4.96 -12.38 1.17
CA ALA A 78 -3.85 -12.82 2.00
C ALA A 78 -3.50 -14.30 1.73
N ASP A 79 -4.51 -15.18 1.66
CA ASP A 79 -4.33 -16.61 1.42
C ASP A 79 -3.68 -16.86 0.06
N GLU A 80 -4.08 -16.12 -0.97
CA GLU A 80 -3.55 -16.30 -2.33
C GLU A 80 -2.10 -15.80 -2.45
N ILE A 81 -1.79 -14.61 -1.95
CA ILE A 81 -0.45 -14.03 -2.08
C ILE A 81 0.59 -14.65 -1.13
N LEU A 82 0.15 -15.24 -0.01
CA LEU A 82 1.03 -15.82 1.01
C LEU A 82 1.09 -17.35 0.95
N GLY A 83 0.11 -17.99 0.30
CA GLY A 83 0.07 -19.44 0.09
C GLY A 83 0.12 -20.27 1.37
N GLY A 84 -0.41 -19.76 2.49
CA GLY A 84 -0.45 -20.45 3.78
C GLY A 84 0.93 -20.66 4.42
N LYS A 85 1.96 -19.89 4.05
CA LYS A 85 3.34 -20.10 4.52
C LYS A 85 3.85 -19.01 5.45
N TYR A 86 3.13 -17.90 5.57
CA TYR A 86 3.56 -16.73 6.34
C TYR A 86 2.54 -16.42 7.41
N GLU A 87 3.03 -16.14 8.63
CA GLU A 87 2.17 -15.55 9.67
C GLU A 87 1.71 -14.17 9.22
N TYR A 88 0.43 -13.88 9.44
CA TYR A 88 -0.09 -12.55 9.15
C TYR A 88 -1.16 -12.09 10.14
N VAL A 89 -1.35 -10.78 10.19
CA VAL A 89 -2.50 -10.11 10.79
C VAL A 89 -3.16 -9.26 9.71
N LEU A 90 -4.46 -9.48 9.54
CA LEU A 90 -5.33 -8.71 8.66
C LEU A 90 -6.33 -7.94 9.50
N THR A 91 -6.51 -6.67 9.20
CA THR A 91 -7.56 -5.84 9.81
C THR A 91 -8.27 -5.03 8.75
N THR A 92 -9.57 -4.82 8.92
CA THR A 92 -10.35 -3.90 8.09
C THR A 92 -10.69 -2.67 8.90
N HIS A 93 -10.28 -1.51 8.42
CA HIS A 93 -10.50 -0.22 9.05
C HIS A 93 -11.72 0.48 8.43
N ILE A 94 -12.54 1.05 9.31
CA ILE A 94 -13.77 1.79 8.99
C ILE A 94 -13.74 3.24 9.49
N ASP A 95 -12.59 3.71 9.97
CA ASP A 95 -12.40 5.04 10.55
C ASP A 95 -12.25 6.17 9.50
N LYS A 96 -12.37 5.84 8.22
CA LYS A 96 -12.29 6.77 7.08
C LYS A 96 -13.56 6.71 6.24
N ASP A 97 -13.69 7.64 5.31
CA ASP A 97 -14.80 7.65 4.35
C ASP A 97 -14.84 6.41 3.47
N HIS A 98 -13.69 5.72 3.32
CA HIS A 98 -13.54 4.49 2.57
C HIS A 98 -13.05 3.34 3.46
N VAL A 99 -13.58 2.17 3.21
CA VAL A 99 -13.14 0.92 3.86
C VAL A 99 -11.78 0.51 3.29
N HIS A 100 -10.87 0.06 4.15
CA HIS A 100 -9.57 -0.42 3.71
C HIS A 100 -9.01 -1.51 4.62
N ASN A 101 -8.33 -2.47 4.00
CA ASN A 101 -7.66 -3.56 4.67
C ASN A 101 -6.19 -3.23 4.92
N HIS A 102 -5.70 -3.59 6.09
CA HIS A 102 -4.28 -3.63 6.42
C HIS A 102 -3.85 -5.08 6.61
N LEU A 103 -2.93 -5.55 5.78
CA LEU A 103 -2.30 -6.86 5.89
C LEU A 103 -0.85 -6.67 6.30
N ILE A 104 -0.49 -7.11 7.51
CA ILE A 104 0.91 -7.18 7.96
C ILE A 104 1.30 -8.65 8.07
N PHE A 105 2.34 -9.06 7.34
CA PHE A 105 2.81 -10.43 7.33
C PHE A 105 4.32 -10.53 7.60
N ASN A 106 4.73 -11.66 8.16
CA ASN A 106 6.13 -11.95 8.45
C ASN A 106 6.94 -12.01 7.14
N ALA A 107 8.14 -11.44 7.14
CA ALA A 107 9.05 -11.51 5.99
C ALA A 107 9.83 -12.83 5.90
N VAL A 108 9.59 -13.77 6.81
CA VAL A 108 10.15 -15.13 6.82
C VAL A 108 8.99 -16.13 6.88
N ASP A 109 8.97 -17.12 5.99
CA ASP A 109 7.97 -18.19 6.05
C ASP A 109 8.26 -19.12 7.25
N PHE A 110 7.20 -19.61 7.91
CA PHE A 110 7.32 -20.48 9.06
C PHE A 110 7.40 -21.98 8.70
N VAL A 111 7.30 -22.30 7.39
CA VAL A 111 7.37 -23.69 6.91
C VAL A 111 8.81 -24.08 6.59
N ASN A 112 9.49 -23.28 5.76
CA ASN A 112 10.83 -23.54 5.27
C ASN A 112 11.86 -22.52 5.76
N TYR A 113 11.43 -21.50 6.48
CA TYR A 113 12.25 -20.41 7.04
C TYR A 113 12.97 -19.58 5.98
N HIS A 114 12.45 -19.54 4.75
CA HIS A 114 12.99 -18.70 3.69
C HIS A 114 12.44 -17.28 3.78
N ALA A 115 13.27 -16.34 3.34
CA ALA A 115 12.85 -14.96 3.18
C ALA A 115 11.80 -14.81 2.09
N TYR A 116 10.79 -13.94 2.34
CA TYR A 116 9.82 -13.55 1.33
C TYR A 116 10.54 -12.91 0.13
N LYS A 117 10.42 -13.56 -1.01
CA LYS A 117 11.07 -13.09 -2.25
C LYS A 117 10.35 -11.85 -2.77
N SER A 118 11.02 -10.71 -2.67
CA SER A 118 10.55 -9.46 -3.28
C SER A 118 11.26 -9.24 -4.61
N TYR A 119 10.49 -9.09 -5.67
CA TYR A 119 10.98 -8.80 -7.01
C TYR A 119 10.25 -7.59 -7.60
N LYS A 120 10.81 -7.00 -8.67
CA LYS A 120 10.35 -5.71 -9.19
C LYS A 120 8.85 -5.69 -9.57
N ARG A 121 8.32 -6.84 -9.99
CA ARG A 121 6.93 -6.98 -10.46
C ARG A 121 5.93 -7.33 -9.34
N ILE A 122 6.35 -7.66 -8.13
CA ILE A 122 5.47 -8.17 -7.07
C ILE A 122 4.24 -7.31 -6.77
N TYR A 123 4.37 -5.98 -6.90
CA TYR A 123 3.23 -5.07 -6.72
C TYR A 123 2.17 -5.22 -7.80
N TYR A 124 2.60 -5.51 -9.03
CA TYR A 124 1.66 -5.76 -10.14
C TYR A 124 0.93 -7.08 -9.92
N ASP A 125 1.63 -8.14 -9.51
CA ASP A 125 1.05 -9.44 -9.26
C ASP A 125 0.04 -9.37 -8.09
N MET A 126 0.39 -8.70 -6.98
CA MET A 126 -0.54 -8.44 -5.87
C MET A 126 -1.76 -7.62 -6.32
N ARG A 127 -1.56 -6.63 -7.18
CA ARG A 127 -2.64 -5.82 -7.72
C ARG A 127 -3.56 -6.65 -8.62
N GLU A 128 -3.02 -7.50 -9.49
CA GLU A 128 -3.81 -8.39 -10.34
C GLU A 128 -4.71 -9.31 -9.52
N VAL A 129 -4.20 -9.86 -8.40
CA VAL A 129 -5.01 -10.65 -7.46
C VAL A 129 -6.11 -9.80 -6.82
N SER A 130 -5.77 -8.61 -6.30
CA SER A 130 -6.74 -7.71 -5.69
C SER A 130 -7.82 -7.26 -6.68
N ASP A 131 -7.42 -6.84 -7.90
CA ASP A 131 -8.34 -6.38 -8.95
C ASP A 131 -9.28 -7.52 -9.41
N ARG A 132 -8.80 -8.76 -9.48
CA ARG A 132 -9.60 -9.93 -9.79
C ARG A 132 -10.64 -10.20 -8.70
N LEU A 133 -10.22 -10.27 -7.44
CA LEU A 133 -11.12 -10.49 -6.30
C LEU A 133 -12.19 -9.39 -6.20
N CYS A 134 -11.83 -8.13 -6.43
CA CYS A 134 -12.80 -7.04 -6.48
C CYS A 134 -13.84 -7.27 -7.59
N LYS A 135 -13.40 -7.60 -8.82
CA LYS A 135 -14.30 -7.85 -9.95
C LYS A 135 -15.24 -9.05 -9.72
N GLU A 136 -14.73 -10.13 -9.12
CA GLU A 136 -15.52 -11.33 -8.77
C GLU A 136 -16.63 -11.02 -7.77
N ASN A 137 -16.44 -9.97 -6.95
CA ASN A 137 -17.44 -9.47 -6.00
C ASN A 137 -18.22 -8.25 -6.51
N GLY A 138 -18.14 -7.91 -7.80
CA GLY A 138 -18.89 -6.82 -8.42
C GLY A 138 -18.40 -5.42 -8.05
N LEU A 139 -17.17 -5.30 -7.51
CA LEU A 139 -16.57 -4.04 -7.10
C LEU A 139 -15.74 -3.42 -8.23
N SER A 140 -15.60 -2.08 -8.19
CA SER A 140 -14.80 -1.33 -9.14
C SER A 140 -13.31 -1.58 -8.97
N VAL A 141 -12.55 -1.38 -10.03
CA VAL A 141 -11.09 -1.40 -10.00
C VAL A 141 -10.54 -0.19 -10.73
N ILE A 142 -9.46 0.37 -10.21
CA ILE A 142 -8.79 1.51 -10.84
C ILE A 142 -8.08 1.02 -12.11
N PRO A 143 -8.44 1.51 -13.31
CA PRO A 143 -7.75 1.11 -14.53
C PRO A 143 -6.26 1.47 -14.46
N PRO A 144 -5.37 0.69 -15.11
CA PRO A 144 -3.96 1.02 -15.17
C PRO A 144 -3.76 2.41 -15.73
N SER A 145 -3.14 3.30 -14.96
CA SER A 145 -2.81 4.64 -15.45
C SER A 145 -1.67 4.58 -16.47
N GLN A 146 -1.82 5.26 -17.60
CA GLN A 146 -0.73 5.46 -18.57
C GLN A 146 0.33 6.43 -18.04
N ASN A 147 -0.01 7.23 -17.04
CA ASN A 147 0.89 8.20 -16.44
C ASN A 147 1.68 7.57 -15.28
N LYS A 148 2.96 7.89 -15.17
CA LYS A 148 3.75 7.55 -13.99
C LYS A 148 3.13 8.22 -12.77
N GLY A 149 2.85 7.43 -11.74
CA GLY A 149 2.35 7.94 -10.47
C GLY A 149 3.30 8.98 -9.85
N MET A 150 2.74 9.88 -9.07
CA MET A 150 3.49 10.88 -8.31
C MET A 150 4.15 10.22 -7.10
N SER A 151 5.43 10.54 -6.81
CA SER A 151 6.08 10.07 -5.59
C SER A 151 5.45 10.71 -4.35
N TYR A 152 5.53 10.06 -3.19
CA TYR A 152 5.00 10.61 -1.94
C TYR A 152 5.63 11.99 -1.61
N LYS A 153 6.93 12.16 -1.87
CA LYS A 153 7.62 13.45 -1.71
C LYS A 153 6.98 14.52 -2.60
N GLU A 154 6.80 14.23 -3.87
CA GLU A 154 6.20 15.15 -4.85
C GLU A 154 4.75 15.47 -4.50
N TYR A 155 3.96 14.48 -4.05
CA TYR A 155 2.60 14.70 -3.54
C TYR A 155 2.58 15.65 -2.34
N THR A 156 3.48 15.45 -1.38
CA THR A 156 3.56 16.29 -0.18
C THR A 156 4.00 17.72 -0.52
N GLU A 157 4.97 17.87 -1.42
CA GLU A 157 5.41 19.18 -1.91
C GLU A 157 4.31 19.89 -2.70
N ALA A 158 3.54 19.15 -3.52
CA ALA A 158 2.39 19.69 -4.24
C ALA A 158 1.31 20.19 -3.26
N LYS A 159 0.97 19.39 -2.25
CA LYS A 159 0.00 19.75 -1.21
C LYS A 159 0.43 20.99 -0.41
N ARG A 160 1.73 21.19 -0.20
CA ARG A 160 2.31 22.37 0.48
C ARG A 160 2.49 23.56 -0.46
N GLY A 161 2.23 23.45 -1.75
CA GLY A 161 2.48 24.49 -2.74
C GLY A 161 3.97 24.74 -3.04
N THR A 162 4.86 23.83 -2.59
CA THR A 162 6.33 23.97 -2.76
C THR A 162 6.87 23.17 -3.96
N SER A 163 6.04 22.35 -4.63
CA SER A 163 6.46 21.55 -5.77
C SER A 163 6.85 22.44 -6.95
N TRP A 164 8.13 22.38 -7.33
CA TRP A 164 8.65 23.12 -8.48
C TRP A 164 8.00 22.69 -9.80
N LYS A 165 7.68 21.39 -9.97
CA LYS A 165 6.98 20.86 -11.14
C LYS A 165 5.57 21.42 -11.26
N GLN A 166 4.86 21.57 -10.15
CA GLN A 166 3.53 22.16 -10.15
C GLN A 166 3.58 23.65 -10.49
N LYS A 167 4.55 24.36 -9.93
CA LYS A 167 4.78 25.79 -10.27
C LYS A 167 5.13 25.96 -11.75
N LEU A 168 6.05 25.14 -12.27
CA LEU A 168 6.40 25.14 -13.68
C LEU A 168 5.17 24.88 -14.57
N LYS A 169 4.37 23.83 -14.26
CA LYS A 169 3.16 23.51 -14.99
C LYS A 169 2.18 24.69 -14.99
N GLN A 170 1.88 25.28 -13.84
CA GLN A 170 1.01 26.44 -13.73
C GLN A 170 1.52 27.64 -14.55
N THR A 171 2.83 27.86 -14.57
CA THR A 171 3.44 28.91 -15.38
C THR A 171 3.31 28.63 -16.85
N ILE A 172 3.56 27.40 -17.30
CA ILE A 172 3.35 26.97 -18.69
C ILE A 172 1.88 27.16 -19.10
N ASP A 173 0.94 26.62 -18.32
CA ASP A 173 -0.50 26.70 -18.59
C ASP A 173 -0.99 28.16 -18.73
N ARG A 174 -0.42 29.07 -17.93
CA ARG A 174 -0.73 30.49 -18.00
C ARG A 174 -0.12 31.18 -19.22
N LEU A 175 1.17 30.92 -19.49
CA LEU A 175 1.93 31.62 -20.51
C LEU A 175 1.58 31.16 -21.94
N VAL A 176 1.22 29.88 -22.10
CA VAL A 176 0.80 29.34 -23.41
C VAL A 176 -0.44 30.01 -23.97
N ILE A 177 -1.33 30.50 -23.07
CA ILE A 177 -2.55 31.21 -23.49
C ILE A 177 -2.26 32.66 -23.90
N THR A 178 -1.20 33.27 -23.34
CA THR A 178 -0.84 34.69 -23.58
C THR A 178 0.22 34.87 -24.64
N ALA A 179 1.01 33.86 -24.92
CA ALA A 179 2.06 33.92 -25.94
C ALA A 179 1.47 34.00 -27.37
N LYS A 180 2.08 34.81 -28.21
CA LYS A 180 1.67 35.00 -29.61
C LYS A 180 2.17 33.88 -30.51
N ASP A 181 3.35 33.36 -30.20
CA ASP A 181 4.02 32.28 -30.91
C ASP A 181 5.00 31.57 -29.96
N TYR A 182 5.76 30.60 -30.50
CA TYR A 182 6.69 29.81 -29.70
C TYR A 182 7.89 30.62 -29.16
N ASP A 183 8.39 31.57 -29.93
CA ASP A 183 9.54 32.40 -29.52
C ASP A 183 9.12 33.38 -28.41
N ASP A 184 7.93 33.95 -28.53
CA ASP A 184 7.33 34.77 -27.47
C ASP A 184 7.06 33.97 -26.19
N PHE A 185 6.61 32.72 -26.33
CA PHE A 185 6.46 31.79 -25.20
C PHE A 185 7.79 31.54 -24.48
N LEU A 186 8.87 31.23 -25.21
CA LEU A 186 10.19 31.04 -24.65
C LEU A 186 10.69 32.29 -23.91
N ARG A 187 10.52 33.46 -24.51
CA ARG A 187 10.85 34.77 -23.90
C ARG A 187 10.10 34.96 -22.56
N LEU A 188 8.79 34.70 -22.54
CA LEU A 188 7.95 34.82 -21.34
C LEU A 188 8.34 33.80 -20.27
N MET A 189 8.75 32.60 -20.66
CA MET A 189 9.28 31.58 -19.71
C MET A 189 10.60 32.05 -19.09
N GLN A 190 11.51 32.65 -19.86
CA GLN A 190 12.76 33.19 -19.32
C GLN A 190 12.51 34.37 -18.36
N GLU A 191 11.58 35.29 -18.71
CA GLU A 191 11.16 36.38 -17.82
C GLU A 191 10.53 35.89 -16.52
N ALA A 192 9.89 34.70 -16.54
CA ALA A 192 9.36 34.01 -15.35
C ALA A 192 10.43 33.25 -14.56
N GLY A 193 11.71 33.27 -14.98
CA GLY A 193 12.85 32.67 -14.29
C GLY A 193 13.09 31.19 -14.62
N TYR A 194 12.62 30.72 -15.79
CA TYR A 194 12.89 29.36 -16.30
C TYR A 194 13.83 29.44 -17.50
N GLU A 195 14.89 28.62 -17.47
CA GLU A 195 15.87 28.47 -18.56
C GLU A 195 15.59 27.22 -19.41
#